data_b3d68ccb9b31f7618a7c72345a932000
#
_entry.id   b3d68ccb9b31f7618a7c72345a932000
#
_cell.length_a   1.000
_cell.length_b   1.000
_cell.length_c   1.000
_cell.angle_alpha   90.00
_cell.angle_beta   90.00
_cell.angle_gamma   90.00
#
_symmetry.space_group_name_H-M   'P 1'
#
loop_
_entity.id
_entity.type
_entity.pdbx_description
1 polymer ?
#
loop_
_entity_poly.entity_id
_entity_poly.type
_entity_poly.pdbx_seq_one_letter_code
_entity_poly.pdbx_strand_id
1 'polypeptide(L)'
;MFVKIKADIRHWLRELDKKYFCVMLGFAVMVYFPLISLKLTNTVDGLWTTAEYMAGAWELSNGRWFWLVTSFLRFSLQLEPINAVVCLVLVSLGVTRLHMLFKPAWMRTSCIDWLAGLCYVSNVVVGCYLSFHFIAPEYGFSFFFAMLATEHVI
;
A
#
# COMPACT_ATOMS: atom_id res chain seq x y z
N MET A 1 23.72 -12.36 -6.95
CA MET A 1 22.28 -12.29 -6.62
C MET A 1 21.79 -10.85 -6.46
N PHE A 2 22.34 -10.03 -5.58
CA PHE A 2 21.89 -8.65 -5.33
C PHE A 2 21.92 -7.71 -6.56
N VAL A 3 22.90 -7.84 -7.45
CA VAL A 3 23.01 -7.02 -8.66
C VAL A 3 21.85 -7.28 -9.62
N LYS A 4 21.43 -8.54 -9.77
CA LYS A 4 20.29 -8.91 -10.62
C LYS A 4 18.98 -8.34 -10.05
N ILE A 5 18.75 -8.52 -8.77
CA ILE A 5 17.55 -7.98 -8.08
C ILE A 5 17.46 -6.46 -8.26
N LYS A 6 18.58 -5.75 -8.11
CA LYS A 6 18.62 -4.30 -8.31
C LYS A 6 18.32 -3.88 -9.75
N ALA A 7 18.77 -4.68 -10.73
CA ALA A 7 18.47 -4.44 -12.15
C ALA A 7 16.98 -4.68 -12.44
N ASP A 8 16.41 -5.76 -11.91
CA ASP A 8 15.00 -6.12 -12.09
C ASP A 8 14.07 -5.06 -11.47
N ILE A 9 14.38 -4.59 -10.25
CA ILE A 9 13.62 -3.50 -9.61
C ILE A 9 13.69 -2.21 -10.43
N ARG A 10 14.87 -1.87 -10.96
CA ARG A 10 15.00 -0.66 -11.80
C ARG A 10 14.22 -0.78 -13.09
N HIS A 11 14.24 -1.93 -13.71
CA HIS A 11 13.46 -2.21 -14.92
C HIS A 11 11.96 -2.04 -14.61
N TRP A 12 11.47 -2.69 -13.57
CA TRP A 12 10.10 -2.62 -13.11
C TRP A 12 9.62 -1.18 -12.83
N LEU A 13 10.47 -0.36 -12.17
CA LEU A 13 10.16 1.05 -11.90
C LEU A 13 10.19 1.93 -13.16
N ARG A 14 10.98 1.57 -14.19
CA ARG A 14 11.02 2.31 -15.45
C ARG A 14 9.77 2.08 -16.29
N GLU A 15 9.23 0.87 -16.23
CA GLU A 15 8.03 0.49 -16.95
C GLU A 15 6.75 1.05 -16.31
N LEU A 16 6.82 1.47 -15.04
CA LEU A 16 5.66 1.99 -14.32
C LEU A 16 5.05 3.21 -15.05
N ASP A 17 3.73 3.19 -15.24
CA ASP A 17 2.99 4.38 -15.68
C ASP A 17 2.99 5.44 -14.56
N LYS A 18 4.02 6.27 -14.59
CA LYS A 18 4.25 7.33 -13.59
C LYS A 18 3.11 8.32 -13.52
N LYS A 19 2.48 8.63 -14.67
CA LYS A 19 1.36 9.57 -14.70
C LYS A 19 0.17 9.00 -13.96
N TYR A 20 -0.18 7.75 -14.26
CA TYR A 20 -1.27 7.07 -13.60
C TYR A 20 -1.00 6.93 -12.09
N PHE A 21 0.20 6.48 -11.72
CA PHE A 21 0.61 6.38 -10.32
C PHE A 21 0.49 7.71 -9.56
N CYS A 22 1.03 8.80 -10.11
CA CYS A 22 0.98 10.11 -9.45
C CYS A 22 -0.46 10.62 -9.27
N VAL A 23 -1.34 10.37 -10.23
CA VAL A 23 -2.76 10.76 -10.12
C VAL A 23 -3.45 9.92 -9.05
N MET A 24 -3.25 8.59 -9.04
CA MET A 24 -3.83 7.70 -8.02
C MET A 24 -3.36 8.09 -6.62
N LEU A 25 -2.06 8.29 -6.44
CA LEU A 25 -1.49 8.67 -5.15
C LEU A 25 -1.99 10.05 -4.71
N GLY A 26 -1.96 11.04 -5.59
CA GLY A 26 -2.42 12.39 -5.29
C GLY A 26 -3.89 12.42 -4.88
N PHE A 27 -4.73 11.69 -5.60
CA PHE A 27 -6.15 11.56 -5.27
C PHE A 27 -6.37 10.83 -3.94
N ALA A 28 -5.67 9.72 -3.70
CA ALA A 28 -5.74 8.99 -2.44
C ALA A 28 -5.33 9.88 -1.25
N VAL A 29 -4.23 10.62 -1.37
CA VAL A 29 -3.80 11.58 -0.34
C VAL A 29 -4.87 12.63 -0.11
N MET A 30 -5.46 13.19 -1.15
CA MET A 30 -6.51 14.20 -1.03
C MET A 30 -7.76 13.66 -0.31
N VAL A 31 -8.22 12.46 -0.69
CA VAL A 31 -9.39 11.81 -0.07
C VAL A 31 -9.16 11.49 1.40
N TYR A 32 -7.98 10.97 1.74
CA TYR A 32 -7.68 10.54 3.10
C TYR A 32 -6.95 11.58 3.95
N PHE A 33 -6.68 12.76 3.40
CA PHE A 33 -6.05 13.85 4.14
C PHE A 33 -6.74 14.18 5.48
N PRO A 34 -8.08 14.29 5.56
CA PRO A 34 -8.73 14.54 6.84
C PRO A 34 -8.51 13.42 7.86
N LEU A 35 -8.54 12.17 7.42
CA LEU A 35 -8.33 11.01 8.29
C LEU A 35 -6.90 11.01 8.85
N ILE A 36 -5.92 11.30 8.01
CA ILE A 36 -4.51 11.32 8.38
C ILE A 36 -4.18 12.54 9.24
N SER A 37 -4.65 13.74 8.87
CA SER A 37 -4.34 15.00 9.56
C SER A 37 -4.99 15.09 10.94
N LEU A 38 -6.20 14.58 11.07
CA LEU A 38 -6.93 14.53 12.33
C LEU A 38 -6.61 13.29 13.17
N LYS A 39 -5.73 12.41 12.66
CA LYS A 39 -5.36 11.15 13.31
C LYS A 39 -6.58 10.33 13.73
N LEU A 40 -7.57 10.25 12.85
CA LEU A 40 -8.79 9.49 13.11
C LEU A 40 -8.47 8.00 13.12
N THR A 41 -8.58 7.39 14.28
CA THR A 41 -8.27 5.98 14.50
C THR A 41 -9.52 5.18 14.77
N ASN A 42 -9.42 3.86 14.57
CA ASN A 42 -10.39 2.93 15.11
C ASN A 42 -10.14 2.80 16.63
N THR A 43 -10.91 3.53 17.37
CA THR A 43 -11.03 3.73 18.82
C THR A 43 -10.03 3.03 19.76
N VAL A 44 -9.94 1.71 19.77
CA VAL A 44 -9.15 1.00 20.79
C VAL A 44 -7.70 0.84 20.38
N ASP A 45 -7.46 0.49 19.12
CA ASP A 45 -6.11 0.14 18.64
C ASP A 45 -5.22 1.37 18.43
N GLY A 46 -5.79 2.56 18.22
CA GLY A 46 -5.03 3.79 18.06
C GLY A 46 -4.61 4.46 19.38
N LEU A 47 -5.29 4.14 20.49
CA LEU A 47 -5.01 4.76 21.79
C LEU A 47 -3.87 4.08 22.56
N TRP A 48 -3.58 2.82 22.23
CA TRP A 48 -2.61 2.00 22.94
C TRP A 48 -1.29 1.82 22.20
N THR A 49 -1.13 2.46 21.03
CA THR A 49 0.09 2.33 20.23
C THR A 49 1.22 3.14 20.83
N THR A 50 2.25 2.45 21.27
CA THR A 50 3.55 3.02 21.59
C THR A 50 4.27 3.44 20.31
N ALA A 51 5.32 4.26 20.40
CA ALA A 51 6.16 4.64 19.26
C ALA A 51 6.85 3.43 18.60
N GLU A 52 6.92 2.32 19.32
CA GLU A 52 7.48 1.05 18.85
C GLU A 52 6.43 -0.04 18.97
N TYR A 53 6.24 -0.78 17.89
CA TYR A 53 5.38 -1.96 17.86
C TYR A 53 6.07 -3.09 17.11
N MET A 54 6.20 -4.23 17.75
CA MET A 54 6.72 -5.44 17.16
C MET A 54 5.68 -6.55 17.30
N ALA A 55 5.38 -7.21 16.19
CA ALA A 55 4.50 -8.37 16.20
C ALA A 55 5.03 -9.44 17.17
N GLY A 56 4.17 -9.99 18.00
CA GLY A 56 4.53 -10.94 19.05
C GLY A 56 3.86 -12.30 18.88
N ALA A 57 3.82 -13.03 19.99
CA ALA A 57 3.25 -14.39 20.02
C ALA A 57 1.74 -14.41 19.67
N TRP A 58 1.01 -13.34 19.99
CA TRP A 58 -0.42 -13.24 19.70
C TRP A 58 -0.67 -13.16 18.19
N GLU A 59 0.09 -12.35 17.47
CA GLU A 59 -0.02 -12.21 16.02
C GLU A 59 0.36 -13.51 15.32
N LEU A 60 1.39 -14.18 15.81
CA LEU A 60 1.82 -15.49 15.30
C LEU A 60 0.75 -16.55 15.52
N SER A 61 0.13 -16.62 16.69
CA SER A 61 -0.94 -17.57 17.00
C SER A 61 -2.18 -17.38 16.10
N ASN A 62 -2.40 -16.16 15.60
CA ASN A 62 -3.46 -15.82 14.64
C ASN A 62 -3.04 -16.02 13.17
N GLY A 63 -1.88 -16.66 12.91
CA GLY A 63 -1.39 -16.91 11.56
C GLY A 63 -0.80 -15.70 10.85
N ARG A 64 -0.57 -14.59 11.55
CA ARG A 64 -0.05 -13.33 11.00
C ARG A 64 1.49 -13.29 10.97
N TRP A 65 2.12 -14.39 10.58
CA TRP A 65 3.58 -14.54 10.58
C TRP A 65 4.31 -13.49 9.72
N PHE A 66 3.72 -13.07 8.61
CA PHE A 66 4.31 -12.07 7.72
C PHE A 66 4.43 -10.69 8.38
N TRP A 67 3.65 -10.43 9.40
CA TRP A 67 3.69 -9.19 10.17
C TRP A 67 5.02 -9.00 10.93
N LEU A 68 5.68 -10.07 11.33
CA LEU A 68 7.04 -10.00 11.86
C LEU A 68 8.03 -9.44 10.84
N VAL A 69 7.93 -9.89 9.59
CA VAL A 69 8.82 -9.44 8.51
C VAL A 69 8.61 -7.95 8.23
N THR A 70 7.37 -7.50 8.12
CA THR A 70 7.06 -6.09 7.85
C THR A 70 7.40 -5.19 9.02
N SER A 71 7.18 -5.63 10.25
CA SER A 71 7.59 -4.89 11.47
C SER A 71 9.11 -4.74 11.53
N PHE A 72 9.85 -5.79 11.17
CA PHE A 72 11.32 -5.71 11.07
C PHE A 72 11.78 -4.74 9.99
N LEU A 73 11.15 -4.76 8.80
CA LEU A 73 11.49 -3.86 7.69
C LEU A 73 11.30 -2.37 8.02
N ARG A 74 10.38 -2.03 8.89
CA ARG A 74 10.17 -0.66 9.36
C ARG A 74 10.86 -0.37 10.71
N PHE A 75 11.77 -1.23 11.13
CA PHE A 75 12.49 -1.08 12.42
C PHE A 75 11.56 -0.96 13.62
N SER A 76 10.39 -1.62 13.59
CA SER A 76 9.34 -1.55 14.62
C SER A 76 8.82 -0.13 14.93
N LEU A 77 9.17 0.85 14.11
CA LEU A 77 8.78 2.24 14.34
C LEU A 77 7.34 2.48 13.88
N GLN A 78 6.63 3.23 14.69
CA GLN A 78 5.28 3.71 14.41
C GLN A 78 5.29 5.23 14.26
N LEU A 79 5.45 5.66 13.02
CA LEU A 79 5.61 7.07 12.70
C LEU A 79 4.41 7.55 11.86
N GLU A 80 3.40 8.07 12.53
CA GLU A 80 2.35 8.79 11.86
C GLU A 80 2.80 10.23 11.52
N PRO A 81 2.56 10.73 10.32
CA PRO A 81 1.73 10.16 9.22
C PRO A 81 2.46 9.23 8.24
N ILE A 82 3.70 8.84 8.50
CA ILE A 82 4.53 8.06 7.57
C ILE A 82 3.89 6.70 7.26
N ASN A 83 3.35 6.02 8.27
CA ASN A 83 2.68 4.74 8.10
C ASN A 83 1.53 4.83 7.10
N ALA A 84 0.69 5.85 7.23
CA ALA A 84 -0.43 6.10 6.31
C ALA A 84 0.08 6.39 4.88
N VAL A 85 1.13 7.21 4.74
CA VAL A 85 1.73 7.54 3.43
C VAL A 85 2.30 6.28 2.78
N VAL A 86 3.02 5.44 3.53
CA VAL A 86 3.55 4.17 3.01
C VAL A 86 2.41 3.27 2.51
N CYS A 87 1.32 3.14 3.28
CA CYS A 87 0.15 2.39 2.85
C CYS A 87 -0.41 2.93 1.52
N LEU A 88 -0.65 4.24 1.42
CA LEU A 88 -1.19 4.86 0.21
C LEU A 88 -0.26 4.70 -1.00
N VAL A 89 1.05 4.81 -0.80
CA VAL A 89 2.04 4.58 -1.87
C VAL A 89 1.94 3.13 -2.37
N LEU A 90 1.92 2.15 -1.48
CA LEU A 90 1.85 0.73 -1.83
C LEU A 90 0.53 0.37 -2.53
N VAL A 91 -0.59 0.88 -2.03
CA VAL A 91 -1.91 0.70 -2.67
C VAL A 91 -1.92 1.32 -4.06
N SER A 92 -1.43 2.56 -4.21
CA SER A 92 -1.38 3.25 -5.50
C SER A 92 -0.45 2.56 -6.51
N LEU A 93 0.68 2.02 -6.04
CA LEU A 93 1.58 1.18 -6.86
C LEU A 93 0.87 -0.09 -7.33
N GLY A 94 0.20 -0.79 -6.42
CA GLY A 94 -0.54 -2.01 -6.75
C GLY A 94 -1.66 -1.75 -7.76
N VAL A 95 -2.45 -0.69 -7.57
CA VAL A 95 -3.51 -0.30 -8.52
C VAL A 95 -2.93 0.07 -9.89
N THR A 96 -1.80 0.78 -9.92
CA THR A 96 -1.13 1.14 -11.18
C THR A 96 -0.66 -0.10 -11.93
N ARG A 97 -0.07 -1.06 -11.24
CA ARG A 97 0.39 -2.33 -11.85
C ARG A 97 -0.79 -3.17 -12.33
N LEU A 98 -1.86 -3.28 -11.56
CA LEU A 98 -3.09 -3.94 -12.00
C LEU A 98 -3.64 -3.30 -13.27
N HIS A 99 -3.69 -1.97 -13.33
CA HIS A 99 -4.10 -1.26 -14.54
C HIS A 99 -3.20 -1.62 -15.74
N MET A 100 -1.88 -1.65 -15.56
CA MET A 100 -0.93 -2.01 -16.63
C MET A 100 -1.06 -3.47 -17.06
N LEU A 101 -1.38 -4.38 -16.12
CA LEU A 101 -1.55 -5.80 -16.40
C LEU A 101 -2.76 -6.07 -17.29
N PHE A 102 -3.88 -5.40 -17.02
CA PHE A 102 -5.12 -5.58 -17.79
C PHE A 102 -5.19 -4.72 -19.05
N LYS A 103 -4.31 -3.73 -19.16
CA LYS A 103 -4.28 -2.81 -20.30
C LYS A 103 -3.03 -2.99 -21.14
N PRO A 104 -3.15 -3.44 -22.39
CA PRO A 104 -2.01 -3.52 -23.31
C PRO A 104 -1.35 -2.14 -23.53
N ALA A 105 -0.02 -2.14 -23.66
CA ALA A 105 0.77 -0.91 -23.80
C ALA A 105 0.38 -0.03 -25.00
N TRP A 106 -0.20 -0.63 -26.05
CA TRP A 106 -0.67 0.07 -27.25
C TRP A 106 -2.03 0.75 -27.09
N MET A 107 -2.77 0.45 -26.03
CA MET A 107 -4.11 1.01 -25.78
C MET A 107 -4.00 2.30 -24.95
N ARG A 108 -4.70 3.35 -25.36
CA ARG A 108 -4.77 4.59 -24.57
C ARG A 108 -5.62 4.39 -23.32
N THR A 109 -5.22 5.04 -22.22
CA THR A 109 -6.00 5.04 -20.98
C THR A 109 -7.33 5.77 -21.20
N SER A 110 -8.43 5.07 -21.02
CA SER A 110 -9.78 5.58 -21.19
C SER A 110 -10.27 6.30 -19.92
N CYS A 111 -11.37 7.04 -20.01
CA CYS A 111 -12.02 7.63 -18.84
C CYS A 111 -12.48 6.54 -17.83
N ILE A 112 -12.86 5.36 -18.33
CA ILE A 112 -13.28 4.24 -17.48
C ILE A 112 -12.10 3.72 -16.67
N ASP A 113 -10.91 3.61 -17.27
CA ASP A 113 -9.70 3.18 -16.57
C ASP A 113 -9.33 4.15 -15.43
N TRP A 114 -9.45 5.45 -15.69
CA TRP A 114 -9.24 6.47 -14.67
C TRP A 114 -10.27 6.35 -13.53
N LEU A 115 -11.54 6.25 -13.87
CA LEU A 115 -12.61 6.10 -12.88
C LEU A 115 -12.43 4.83 -12.04
N ALA A 116 -12.12 3.71 -12.67
CA ALA A 116 -11.87 2.45 -11.96
C ALA A 116 -10.73 2.58 -10.94
N GLY A 117 -9.61 3.18 -11.35
CA GLY A 117 -8.50 3.41 -10.43
C GLY A 117 -8.84 4.37 -9.29
N LEU A 118 -9.51 5.49 -9.59
CA LEU A 118 -9.95 6.45 -8.57
C LEU A 118 -10.93 5.82 -7.57
N CYS A 119 -11.90 5.05 -8.04
CA CYS A 119 -12.82 4.30 -7.18
C CYS A 119 -12.08 3.28 -6.31
N TYR A 120 -11.05 2.64 -6.87
CA TYR A 120 -10.28 1.65 -6.13
C TYR A 120 -9.48 2.30 -4.99
N VAL A 121 -8.73 3.36 -5.27
CA VAL A 121 -7.91 4.01 -4.24
C VAL A 121 -8.73 4.77 -3.20
N SER A 122 -9.97 5.18 -3.52
CA SER A 122 -10.90 5.83 -2.58
C SER A 122 -11.88 4.86 -1.91
N ASN A 123 -11.67 3.56 -2.06
CA ASN A 123 -12.55 2.56 -1.48
C ASN A 123 -12.51 2.61 0.06
N VAL A 124 -13.67 2.37 0.68
CA VAL A 124 -13.81 2.33 2.14
C VAL A 124 -12.82 1.36 2.81
N VAL A 125 -12.43 0.29 2.13
CA VAL A 125 -11.44 -0.67 2.64
C VAL A 125 -10.08 0.00 2.85
N VAL A 126 -9.64 0.89 1.97
CA VAL A 126 -8.41 1.67 2.15
C VAL A 126 -8.55 2.59 3.37
N GLY A 127 -9.71 3.22 3.56
CA GLY A 127 -10.02 3.99 4.76
C GLY A 127 -9.94 3.15 6.03
N CYS A 128 -10.47 1.91 5.99
CA CYS A 128 -10.33 0.97 7.10
C CYS A 128 -8.86 0.63 7.38
N TYR A 129 -8.02 0.40 6.35
CA TYR A 129 -6.59 0.15 6.54
C TYR A 129 -5.90 1.32 7.26
N LEU A 130 -6.22 2.55 6.85
CA LEU A 130 -5.64 3.76 7.43
C LEU A 130 -6.14 4.05 8.85
N SER A 131 -7.31 3.56 9.23
CA SER A 131 -7.83 3.72 10.59
C SER A 131 -7.07 2.88 11.63
N PHE A 132 -6.35 1.85 11.17
CA PHE A 132 -5.43 1.06 11.98
C PHE A 132 -4.00 1.56 11.79
N HIS A 133 -3.67 2.71 12.35
CA HIS A 133 -2.44 3.44 12.11
C HIS A 133 -1.17 2.58 12.21
N PHE A 134 -1.11 1.73 13.23
CA PHE A 134 0.08 0.92 13.52
C PHE A 134 0.30 -0.23 12.54
N ILE A 135 -0.75 -0.67 11.82
CA ILE A 135 -0.68 -1.76 10.85
C ILE A 135 -1.04 -1.33 9.42
N ALA A 136 -1.27 -0.05 9.20
CA ALA A 136 -1.58 0.46 7.86
C ALA A 136 -0.53 0.04 6.80
N PRO A 137 0.78 0.10 7.05
CA PRO A 137 1.78 -0.36 6.10
C PRO A 137 1.66 -1.85 5.75
N GLU A 138 1.31 -2.71 6.72
CA GLU A 138 1.15 -4.15 6.52
C GLU A 138 0.02 -4.47 5.53
N TYR A 139 -1.09 -3.74 5.62
CA TYR A 139 -2.16 -3.85 4.63
C TYR A 139 -1.70 -3.40 3.24
N GLY A 140 -0.95 -2.29 3.17
CA GLY A 140 -0.34 -1.84 1.93
C GLY A 140 0.60 -2.88 1.33
N PHE A 141 1.49 -3.47 2.12
CA PHE A 141 2.39 -4.55 1.69
C PHE A 141 1.61 -5.79 1.25
N SER A 142 0.62 -6.22 2.01
CA SER A 142 -0.19 -7.40 1.66
C SER A 142 -0.89 -7.21 0.32
N PHE A 143 -1.50 -6.07 0.08
CA PHE A 143 -2.11 -5.74 -1.20
C PHE A 143 -1.07 -5.71 -2.33
N PHE A 144 0.06 -5.04 -2.13
CA PHE A 144 1.12 -4.92 -3.13
C PHE A 144 1.72 -6.28 -3.50
N PHE A 145 2.00 -7.13 -2.53
CA PHE A 145 2.52 -8.48 -2.79
C PHE A 145 1.49 -9.40 -3.44
N ALA A 146 0.21 -9.29 -3.08
CA ALA A 146 -0.85 -10.02 -3.78
C ALA A 146 -0.91 -9.63 -5.25
N MET A 147 -0.75 -8.34 -5.57
CA MET A 147 -0.68 -7.86 -6.95
C MET A 147 0.56 -8.39 -7.67
N LEU A 148 1.75 -8.35 -7.05
CA LEU A 148 2.97 -8.92 -7.64
C LEU A 148 2.83 -10.42 -7.90
N ALA A 149 2.21 -11.17 -6.99
CA ALA A 149 1.94 -12.59 -7.20
C ALA A 149 1.02 -12.81 -8.40
N THR A 150 0.00 -11.98 -8.57
CA THR A 150 -0.89 -12.03 -9.74
C THR A 150 -0.14 -11.78 -11.05
N GLU A 151 0.77 -10.80 -11.04
CA GLU A 151 1.61 -10.47 -12.21
C GLU A 151 2.54 -11.62 -12.64
N HIS A 152 2.96 -12.47 -11.70
CA HIS A 152 3.80 -13.63 -11.99
C HIS A 152 3.04 -14.88 -12.45
N VAL A 153 1.74 -14.93 -12.26
CA VAL A 153 0.88 -16.09 -12.64
C VAL A 153 0.28 -15.92 -14.02
N ILE A 154 0.08 -14.69 -14.47
CA ILE A 154 -0.47 -14.36 -15.79
C ILE A 154 0.64 -14.18 -16.80
#